data_75654ffbd9697e6020c1fa18513282a4
#
_entry.id   75654ffbd9697e6020c1fa18513282a4
#
_cell.length_a   1.000
_cell.length_b   1.000
_cell.length_c   1.000
_cell.angle_alpha   90.00
_cell.angle_beta   90.00
_cell.angle_gamma   90.00
#
_symmetry.space_group_name_H-M   'P 1'
#
loop_
_entity.id
_entity.type
_entity.pdbx_description
1 polymer ?
#
loop_
_entity_poly.entity_id
_entity_poly.type
_entity_poly.pdbx_seq_one_letter_code
_entity_poly.pdbx_strand_id
1 'polypeptide(L)'
;TAAIYTARAGLLPLIIEGEPSSTSDQPGGQLMLTTEVENFPGFPEGIMGPELMMRCREQAARFGAQFITEKVTRVDFSSRPFRAWIRDTEYSADSVIVSTGAQSLMLGLPEEPRLIGHGLSTCATCDGFFFRGQEIAVVGGGDSALEEAQFLTKFASKVHLIVRRDALRASKIMQDRALANEKISIIWNSTVSKIHGDDKVAGIELTDTQTGATSELGVTGIFIAIGHRPNTDLFKGVLNMEDSGYLITKPGSTYTNIEGVFACGDVQDHTYRQAITAAGSGCMAAIDSERWLEHQHS
;
A
#
# COMPACT_ATOMS: atom_id res chain seq x y z
N THR A 1 -8.95 -3.19 -11.67
CA THR A 1 -9.24 -4.57 -12.17
C THR A 1 -10.69 -4.95 -11.93
N ALA A 2 -11.23 -4.83 -10.70
CA ALA A 2 -12.63 -5.19 -10.42
C ALA A 2 -13.60 -4.53 -11.42
N ALA A 3 -13.43 -3.23 -11.68
CA ALA A 3 -14.26 -2.49 -12.63
C ALA A 3 -14.21 -3.03 -14.07
N ILE A 4 -13.06 -3.56 -14.51
CA ILE A 4 -12.94 -4.18 -15.84
C ILE A 4 -13.84 -5.41 -15.94
N TYR A 5 -13.79 -6.28 -14.93
CA TYR A 5 -14.55 -7.53 -14.92
C TYR A 5 -16.04 -7.28 -14.74
N THR A 6 -16.46 -6.43 -13.79
CA THR A 6 -17.88 -6.09 -13.57
C THR A 6 -18.49 -5.37 -14.77
N ALA A 7 -17.75 -4.46 -15.43
CA ALA A 7 -18.22 -3.81 -16.65
C ALA A 7 -18.40 -4.81 -17.81
N ARG A 8 -17.47 -5.76 -17.98
CA ARG A 8 -17.58 -6.82 -19.00
C ARG A 8 -18.72 -7.81 -18.71
N ALA A 9 -19.08 -7.98 -17.44
CA ALA A 9 -20.27 -8.74 -17.04
C ALA A 9 -21.59 -7.96 -17.19
N GLY A 10 -21.54 -6.72 -17.66
CA GLY A 10 -22.75 -5.90 -17.88
C GLY A 10 -23.34 -5.30 -16.60
N LEU A 11 -22.60 -5.28 -15.48
CA LEU A 11 -23.08 -4.84 -14.17
C LEU A 11 -23.07 -3.30 -14.01
N LEU A 12 -22.66 -2.54 -15.03
CA LEU A 12 -22.63 -1.07 -15.02
C LEU A 12 -21.95 -0.46 -13.78
N PRO A 13 -20.69 -0.80 -13.49
CA PRO A 13 -20.04 -0.37 -12.27
C PRO A 13 -19.80 1.15 -12.24
N LEU A 14 -20.09 1.76 -11.09
CA LEU A 14 -19.67 3.11 -10.75
C LEU A 14 -18.46 3.02 -9.81
N ILE A 15 -17.36 3.65 -10.20
CA ILE A 15 -16.13 3.75 -9.43
C ILE A 15 -16.03 5.12 -8.80
N ILE A 16 -16.00 5.17 -7.48
CA ILE A 16 -15.69 6.39 -6.73
C ILE A 16 -14.24 6.27 -6.29
N GLU A 17 -13.35 7.01 -6.98
CA GLU A 17 -11.91 6.73 -6.99
C GLU A 17 -11.08 7.58 -6.03
N GLY A 18 -11.71 8.46 -5.24
CA GLY A 18 -11.03 9.37 -4.33
C GLY A 18 -10.78 10.76 -4.94
N GLU A 19 -10.22 11.66 -4.15
CA GLU A 19 -9.89 13.03 -4.56
C GLU A 19 -8.39 13.13 -4.88
N PRO A 20 -7.97 13.97 -5.85
CA PRO A 20 -6.55 14.24 -6.09
C PRO A 20 -5.87 14.75 -4.82
N SER A 21 -4.81 14.09 -4.42
CA SER A 21 -4.03 14.45 -3.25
C SER A 21 -2.57 14.06 -3.45
N SER A 22 -1.69 14.46 -2.54
CA SER A 22 -0.29 14.04 -2.50
C SER A 22 -0.08 12.78 -1.66
N THR A 23 -1.16 12.13 -1.24
CA THR A 23 -1.16 10.92 -0.43
C THR A 23 -1.76 9.75 -1.18
N SER A 24 -1.57 8.54 -0.69
CA SER A 24 -2.01 7.31 -1.36
C SER A 24 -3.52 7.05 -1.34
N ASP A 25 -4.31 7.93 -0.74
CA ASP A 25 -5.77 7.91 -0.83
C ASP A 25 -6.33 8.67 -2.05
N GLN A 26 -5.45 9.12 -2.94
CA GLN A 26 -5.79 9.69 -4.25
C GLN A 26 -6.22 8.61 -5.26
N PRO A 27 -6.89 9.01 -6.36
CA PRO A 27 -7.17 8.10 -7.48
C PRO A 27 -5.93 7.37 -7.95
N GLY A 28 -5.97 6.02 -7.96
CA GLY A 28 -4.84 5.17 -8.34
C GLY A 28 -3.93 4.74 -7.18
N GLY A 29 -4.08 5.33 -5.98
CA GLY A 29 -3.44 4.90 -4.74
C GLY A 29 -1.91 4.99 -4.76
N GLN A 30 -1.25 4.03 -4.13
CA GLN A 30 0.22 3.98 -3.97
C GLN A 30 1.00 4.03 -5.30
N LEU A 31 0.46 3.44 -6.35
CA LEU A 31 1.11 3.44 -7.67
C LEU A 31 1.23 4.84 -8.30
N MET A 32 0.42 5.80 -7.85
CA MET A 32 0.55 7.19 -8.31
C MET A 32 1.74 7.92 -7.69
N LEU A 33 2.30 7.38 -6.60
CA LEU A 33 3.43 7.95 -5.85
C LEU A 33 4.76 7.28 -6.21
N THR A 34 4.75 6.15 -6.93
CA THR A 34 5.97 5.45 -7.33
C THR A 34 6.43 5.85 -8.74
N THR A 35 7.68 5.57 -9.04
CA THR A 35 8.27 5.76 -10.36
C THR A 35 8.02 4.52 -11.24
N GLU A 36 9.05 3.75 -11.52
CA GLU A 36 8.99 2.59 -12.40
C GLU A 36 8.49 1.34 -11.68
N VAL A 37 7.53 0.65 -12.28
CA VAL A 37 6.98 -0.64 -11.84
C VAL A 37 7.50 -1.73 -12.77
N GLU A 38 8.49 -2.49 -12.31
CA GLU A 38 9.15 -3.54 -13.08
C GLU A 38 8.53 -4.93 -12.88
N ASN A 39 7.72 -5.09 -11.84
CA ASN A 39 7.21 -6.39 -11.39
C ASN A 39 5.73 -6.63 -11.72
N PHE A 40 5.12 -5.81 -12.57
CA PHE A 40 3.78 -6.05 -13.09
C PHE A 40 3.86 -6.78 -14.44
N PRO A 41 3.36 -8.03 -14.55
CA PRO A 41 3.49 -8.82 -15.77
C PRO A 41 2.86 -8.14 -17.00
N GLY A 42 3.52 -8.26 -18.14
CA GLY A 42 3.08 -7.66 -19.42
C GLY A 42 3.87 -6.41 -19.81
N PHE A 43 4.74 -5.92 -18.93
CA PHE A 43 5.62 -4.77 -19.20
C PHE A 43 7.09 -5.18 -19.00
N PRO A 44 7.72 -5.79 -20.01
CA PRO A 44 9.08 -6.34 -19.88
C PRO A 44 10.15 -5.27 -19.62
N GLU A 45 9.87 -4.03 -19.99
CA GLU A 45 10.76 -2.88 -19.80
C GLU A 45 10.32 -2.01 -18.61
N GLY A 46 9.36 -2.50 -17.78
CA GLY A 46 8.72 -1.69 -16.74
C GLY A 46 7.67 -0.72 -17.30
N ILE A 47 7.00 -0.03 -16.39
CA ILE A 47 6.05 1.02 -16.70
C ILE A 47 5.98 2.00 -15.53
N MET A 48 5.83 3.29 -15.79
CA MET A 48 5.60 4.27 -14.73
C MET A 48 4.28 3.98 -13.99
N GLY A 49 4.32 4.01 -12.66
CA GLY A 49 3.14 3.72 -11.83
C GLY A 49 1.89 4.54 -12.23
N PRO A 50 1.99 5.88 -12.39
CA PRO A 50 0.88 6.70 -12.88
C PRO A 50 0.38 6.28 -14.26
N GLU A 51 1.26 5.91 -15.17
CA GLU A 51 0.88 5.44 -16.51
C GLU A 51 0.13 4.10 -16.43
N LEU A 52 0.59 3.16 -15.60
CA LEU A 52 -0.09 1.89 -15.37
C LEU A 52 -1.53 2.11 -14.88
N MET A 53 -1.72 3.03 -13.92
CA MET A 53 -3.05 3.33 -13.38
C MET A 53 -3.94 4.03 -14.40
N MET A 54 -3.39 4.95 -15.20
CA MET A 54 -4.14 5.58 -16.31
C MET A 54 -4.60 4.53 -17.33
N ARG A 55 -3.74 3.62 -17.75
CA ARG A 55 -4.10 2.53 -18.69
C ARG A 55 -5.16 1.59 -18.10
N CYS A 56 -5.06 1.24 -16.80
CA CYS A 56 -6.08 0.45 -16.12
C CYS A 56 -7.45 1.15 -16.09
N ARG A 57 -7.46 2.46 -15.83
CA ARG A 57 -8.67 3.29 -15.82
C ARG A 57 -9.30 3.37 -17.23
N GLU A 58 -8.50 3.65 -18.24
CA GLU A 58 -8.95 3.69 -19.65
C GLU A 58 -9.51 2.33 -20.09
N GLN A 59 -8.87 1.24 -19.70
CA GLN A 59 -9.36 -0.10 -19.99
C GLN A 59 -10.71 -0.38 -19.36
N ALA A 60 -10.95 0.02 -18.11
CA ALA A 60 -12.25 -0.12 -17.46
C ALA A 60 -13.31 0.78 -18.12
N ALA A 61 -12.97 2.02 -18.41
CA ALA A 61 -13.87 2.97 -19.11
C ALA A 61 -14.29 2.47 -20.50
N ARG A 62 -13.38 1.84 -21.24
CA ARG A 62 -13.66 1.23 -22.54
C ARG A 62 -14.79 0.20 -22.48
N PHE A 63 -14.97 -0.49 -21.34
CA PHE A 63 -16.07 -1.45 -21.13
C PHE A 63 -17.31 -0.82 -20.50
N GLY A 64 -17.36 0.49 -20.33
CA GLY A 64 -18.53 1.21 -19.82
C GLY A 64 -18.51 1.48 -18.30
N ALA A 65 -17.40 1.23 -17.61
CA ALA A 65 -17.27 1.65 -16.24
C ALA A 65 -17.33 3.19 -16.10
N GLN A 66 -18.10 3.69 -15.14
CA GLN A 66 -18.23 5.11 -14.86
C GLN A 66 -17.33 5.50 -13.67
N PHE A 67 -16.79 6.72 -13.69
CA PHE A 67 -15.87 7.21 -12.68
C PHE A 67 -16.33 8.53 -12.07
N ILE A 68 -16.21 8.65 -10.76
CA ILE A 68 -16.36 9.90 -10.01
C ILE A 68 -15.08 10.13 -9.22
N THR A 69 -14.41 11.26 -9.49
CA THR A 69 -13.15 11.64 -8.85
C THR A 69 -13.43 12.50 -7.62
N GLU A 70 -14.15 11.90 -6.66
CA GLU A 70 -14.48 12.46 -5.36
C GLU A 70 -14.39 11.37 -4.29
N LYS A 71 -14.46 11.74 -3.01
CA LYS A 71 -14.29 10.81 -1.88
C LYS A 71 -15.64 10.43 -1.29
N VAL A 72 -15.84 9.13 -1.03
CA VAL A 72 -16.97 8.65 -0.24
C VAL A 72 -16.81 9.15 1.21
N THR A 73 -17.85 9.80 1.73
CA THR A 73 -17.85 10.39 3.07
C THR A 73 -18.64 9.58 4.10
N ARG A 74 -19.56 8.74 3.64
CA ARG A 74 -20.40 7.89 4.48
C ARG A 74 -20.89 6.67 3.71
N VAL A 75 -21.12 5.57 4.41
CA VAL A 75 -21.76 4.35 3.88
C VAL A 75 -22.87 3.87 4.81
N ASP A 76 -23.86 3.18 4.25
CA ASP A 76 -24.89 2.44 4.99
C ASP A 76 -25.14 1.10 4.27
N PHE A 77 -24.71 0.03 4.91
CA PHE A 77 -24.87 -1.35 4.43
C PHE A 77 -25.88 -2.14 5.26
N SER A 78 -26.71 -1.47 6.05
CA SER A 78 -27.71 -2.11 6.93
C SER A 78 -28.92 -2.65 6.18
N SER A 79 -29.18 -2.13 4.99
CA SER A 79 -30.30 -2.55 4.13
C SER A 79 -29.93 -2.49 2.65
N ARG A 80 -30.73 -3.13 1.80
CA ARG A 80 -30.54 -3.09 0.33
C ARG A 80 -31.62 -2.22 -0.31
N PRO A 81 -31.27 -1.49 -1.40
CA PRO A 81 -29.94 -1.33 -1.96
C PRO A 81 -28.97 -0.68 -0.98
N PHE A 82 -27.68 -1.05 -1.04
CA PHE A 82 -26.62 -0.41 -0.25
C PHE A 82 -26.45 1.03 -0.65
N ARG A 83 -26.06 1.89 0.31
CA ARG A 83 -25.95 3.33 0.09
C ARG A 83 -24.55 3.83 0.42
N ALA A 84 -24.08 4.75 -0.40
CA ALA A 84 -22.85 5.50 -0.18
C ALA A 84 -23.11 6.99 -0.49
N TRP A 85 -22.41 7.87 0.19
CA TRP A 85 -22.56 9.32 -0.01
C TRP A 85 -21.24 9.97 -0.36
N ILE A 86 -21.31 10.88 -1.31
CA ILE A 86 -20.29 11.88 -1.58
C ILE A 86 -20.87 13.21 -1.08
N ARG A 87 -20.37 13.72 0.06
CA ARG A 87 -20.99 14.85 0.77
C ARG A 87 -22.49 14.58 1.02
N ASP A 88 -23.37 15.34 0.37
CA ASP A 88 -24.83 15.21 0.51
C ASP A 88 -25.48 14.38 -0.59
N THR A 89 -24.72 13.97 -1.62
CA THR A 89 -25.24 13.20 -2.76
C THR A 89 -25.22 11.71 -2.42
N GLU A 90 -26.39 11.06 -2.47
CA GLU A 90 -26.57 9.64 -2.24
C GLU A 90 -26.41 8.84 -3.54
N TYR A 91 -25.70 7.73 -3.44
CA TYR A 91 -25.58 6.69 -4.46
C TYR A 91 -26.04 5.37 -3.88
N SER A 92 -26.77 4.58 -4.68
CA SER A 92 -27.23 3.24 -4.28
C SER A 92 -26.72 2.17 -5.21
N ALA A 93 -26.48 0.98 -4.67
CA ALA A 93 -26.01 -0.18 -5.43
C ALA A 93 -26.53 -1.48 -4.82
N ASP A 94 -26.74 -2.48 -5.66
CA ASP A 94 -27.15 -3.83 -5.22
C ASP A 94 -25.99 -4.61 -4.61
N SER A 95 -24.75 -4.34 -5.05
CA SER A 95 -23.51 -4.85 -4.44
C SER A 95 -22.43 -3.78 -4.35
N VAL A 96 -21.48 -3.96 -3.43
CA VAL A 96 -20.37 -3.04 -3.20
C VAL A 96 -19.05 -3.81 -3.15
N ILE A 97 -18.05 -3.31 -3.86
CA ILE A 97 -16.66 -3.80 -3.78
C ILE A 97 -15.81 -2.71 -3.11
N VAL A 98 -15.28 -3.00 -1.93
CA VAL A 98 -14.38 -2.11 -1.20
C VAL A 98 -12.95 -2.39 -1.67
N SER A 99 -12.31 -1.38 -2.28
CA SER A 99 -10.92 -1.46 -2.79
C SER A 99 -10.15 -0.17 -2.46
N THR A 100 -10.32 0.32 -1.24
CA THR A 100 -9.79 1.60 -0.78
C THR A 100 -8.30 1.60 -0.48
N GLY A 101 -7.65 0.41 -0.53
CA GLY A 101 -6.20 0.27 -0.37
C GLY A 101 -5.68 0.50 1.03
N ALA A 102 -4.37 0.72 1.12
CA ALA A 102 -3.65 1.03 2.35
C ALA A 102 -2.58 2.09 2.09
N GLN A 103 -2.17 2.79 3.13
CA GLN A 103 -1.10 3.80 3.10
C GLN A 103 0.13 3.27 3.83
N SER A 104 1.31 3.50 3.27
CA SER A 104 2.56 3.36 4.01
C SER A 104 2.66 4.48 5.05
N LEU A 105 3.06 4.12 6.26
CA LEU A 105 3.36 5.11 7.28
C LEU A 105 4.68 5.80 6.93
N MET A 106 4.68 7.13 7.01
CA MET A 106 5.84 7.97 6.73
C MET A 106 6.40 8.55 8.03
N LEU A 107 7.63 9.09 7.98
CA LEU A 107 8.27 9.71 9.14
C LEU A 107 7.70 11.10 9.45
N GLY A 108 7.06 11.73 8.45
CA GLY A 108 6.53 13.08 8.54
C GLY A 108 7.58 14.17 8.28
N LEU A 109 8.64 13.83 7.56
CA LEU A 109 9.70 14.78 7.21
C LEU A 109 9.32 15.58 5.96
N PRO A 110 9.65 16.87 5.90
CA PRO A 110 9.27 17.74 4.78
C PRO A 110 9.91 17.35 3.44
N GLU A 111 11.00 16.58 3.46
CA GLU A 111 11.69 16.12 2.26
C GLU A 111 11.00 14.91 1.60
N GLU A 112 10.19 14.15 2.32
CA GLU A 112 9.61 12.88 1.85
C GLU A 112 8.82 13.01 0.55
N PRO A 113 7.90 13.98 0.38
CA PRO A 113 7.10 14.07 -0.86
C PRO A 113 7.95 14.26 -2.12
N ARG A 114 9.12 14.88 -2.00
CA ARG A 114 10.03 15.15 -3.11
C ARG A 114 10.94 13.96 -3.41
N LEU A 115 11.31 13.19 -2.39
CA LEU A 115 12.30 12.12 -2.49
C LEU A 115 11.70 10.73 -2.67
N ILE A 116 10.38 10.56 -2.50
CA ILE A 116 9.72 9.28 -2.78
C ILE A 116 9.88 8.91 -4.27
N GLY A 117 10.33 7.68 -4.54
CA GLY A 117 10.74 7.23 -5.87
C GLY A 117 12.11 7.75 -6.32
N HIS A 118 12.74 8.66 -5.55
CA HIS A 118 14.05 9.25 -5.83
C HIS A 118 15.08 8.90 -4.74
N GLY A 119 15.11 7.64 -4.36
CA GLY A 119 15.99 7.13 -3.29
C GLY A 119 15.25 6.89 -1.97
N LEU A 120 14.06 7.46 -1.77
CA LEU A 120 13.17 7.11 -0.68
C LEU A 120 12.10 6.14 -1.18
N SER A 121 11.90 5.03 -0.47
CA SER A 121 10.94 3.98 -0.80
C SER A 121 10.22 3.47 0.45
N THR A 122 9.07 2.83 0.23
CA THR A 122 8.30 2.09 1.25
C THR A 122 8.07 0.63 0.86
N CYS A 123 8.78 0.14 -0.19
CA CYS A 123 8.62 -1.21 -0.72
C CYS A 123 9.97 -1.79 -1.15
N ALA A 124 10.58 -2.63 -0.32
CA ALA A 124 11.85 -3.28 -0.63
C ALA A 124 11.77 -4.20 -1.86
N THR A 125 10.66 -4.92 -2.02
CA THR A 125 10.45 -5.83 -3.15
C THR A 125 10.23 -5.10 -4.48
N CYS A 126 9.79 -3.85 -4.44
CA CYS A 126 9.60 -3.02 -5.61
C CYS A 126 10.93 -2.40 -6.08
N ASP A 127 11.64 -1.77 -5.14
CA ASP A 127 12.72 -0.85 -5.47
C ASP A 127 14.13 -1.35 -5.11
N GLY A 128 14.23 -2.49 -4.40
CA GLY A 128 15.52 -2.99 -3.91
C GLY A 128 16.56 -3.23 -5.00
N PHE A 129 16.13 -3.61 -6.18
CA PHE A 129 17.03 -3.85 -7.33
C PHE A 129 17.84 -2.61 -7.74
N PHE A 130 17.25 -1.41 -7.64
CA PHE A 130 17.89 -0.15 -8.01
C PHE A 130 19.09 0.24 -7.11
N PHE A 131 19.21 -0.39 -5.94
CA PHE A 131 20.26 -0.10 -4.96
C PHE A 131 21.41 -1.13 -4.96
N ARG A 132 21.60 -1.80 -6.07
CA ARG A 132 22.66 -2.81 -6.22
C ARG A 132 24.05 -2.23 -5.96
N GLY A 133 24.78 -2.83 -5.02
CA GLY A 133 26.12 -2.42 -4.62
C GLY A 133 26.21 -1.13 -3.79
N GLN A 134 25.06 -0.56 -3.38
CA GLN A 134 24.99 0.70 -2.65
C GLN A 134 24.78 0.47 -1.14
N GLU A 135 25.10 1.45 -0.33
CA GLU A 135 24.75 1.50 1.09
C GLU A 135 23.41 2.21 1.26
N ILE A 136 22.49 1.58 2.00
CA ILE A 136 21.12 2.05 2.20
C ILE A 136 20.69 1.96 3.67
N ALA A 137 19.66 2.70 4.02
CA ALA A 137 19.02 2.65 5.34
C ALA A 137 17.64 2.00 5.25
N VAL A 138 17.27 1.23 6.30
CA VAL A 138 15.91 0.76 6.54
C VAL A 138 15.47 1.30 7.90
N VAL A 139 14.31 1.95 7.96
CA VAL A 139 13.79 2.52 9.20
C VAL A 139 12.67 1.64 9.74
N GLY A 140 12.88 1.06 10.91
CA GLY A 140 11.89 0.22 11.57
C GLY A 140 12.53 -0.83 12.49
N GLY A 141 11.72 -1.52 13.27
CA GLY A 141 12.20 -2.55 14.21
C GLY A 141 11.19 -3.67 14.45
N GLY A 142 10.17 -3.79 13.62
CA GLY A 142 9.20 -4.89 13.56
C GLY A 142 9.56 -5.93 12.51
N ASP A 143 8.74 -6.99 12.39
CA ASP A 143 8.97 -8.08 11.42
C ASP A 143 9.13 -7.55 9.98
N SER A 144 8.24 -6.68 9.52
CA SER A 144 8.32 -6.10 8.17
C SER A 144 9.67 -5.39 7.91
N ALA A 145 10.17 -4.62 8.87
CA ALA A 145 11.45 -3.93 8.71
C ALA A 145 12.63 -4.91 8.59
N LEU A 146 12.59 -6.00 9.37
CA LEU A 146 13.62 -7.01 9.31
C LEU A 146 13.53 -7.86 8.04
N GLU A 147 12.33 -8.17 7.57
CA GLU A 147 12.11 -8.85 6.28
C GLU A 147 12.64 -8.00 5.13
N GLU A 148 12.29 -6.73 5.10
CA GLU A 148 12.77 -5.79 4.08
C GLU A 148 14.29 -5.62 4.13
N ALA A 149 14.86 -5.43 5.32
CA ALA A 149 16.31 -5.34 5.48
C ALA A 149 17.02 -6.61 4.98
N GLN A 150 16.52 -7.80 5.34
CA GLN A 150 17.04 -9.07 4.83
C GLN A 150 16.93 -9.18 3.31
N PHE A 151 15.77 -8.82 2.74
CA PHE A 151 15.57 -8.86 1.29
C PHE A 151 16.57 -7.95 0.57
N LEU A 152 16.76 -6.74 1.06
CA LEU A 152 17.62 -5.72 0.49
C LEU A 152 19.12 -6.13 0.50
N THR A 153 19.56 -6.99 1.42
CA THR A 153 20.95 -7.51 1.41
C THR A 153 21.29 -8.33 0.18
N LYS A 154 20.28 -8.76 -0.62
CA LYS A 154 20.50 -9.42 -1.92
C LYS A 154 21.10 -8.46 -2.94
N PHE A 155 20.87 -7.19 -2.79
CA PHE A 155 21.26 -6.13 -3.72
C PHE A 155 22.29 -5.19 -3.12
N ALA A 156 21.98 -4.59 -1.98
CA ALA A 156 22.83 -3.62 -1.32
C ALA A 156 24.18 -4.21 -0.86
N SER A 157 25.19 -3.38 -0.82
CA SER A 157 26.48 -3.71 -0.21
C SER A 157 26.37 -3.72 1.32
N LYS A 158 25.55 -2.80 1.87
CA LYS A 158 25.28 -2.69 3.30
C LYS A 158 23.90 -2.12 3.56
N VAL A 159 23.22 -2.61 4.59
CA VAL A 159 21.92 -2.16 5.06
C VAL A 159 22.06 -1.65 6.49
N HIS A 160 21.79 -0.38 6.71
CA HIS A 160 21.75 0.25 8.03
C HIS A 160 20.31 0.19 8.55
N LEU A 161 20.05 -0.66 9.55
CA LEU A 161 18.74 -0.77 10.17
C LEU A 161 18.62 0.25 11.31
N ILE A 162 17.81 1.28 11.12
CA ILE A 162 17.62 2.37 12.09
C ILE A 162 16.47 2.00 13.03
N VAL A 163 16.78 1.83 14.30
CA VAL A 163 15.84 1.38 15.33
C VAL A 163 15.70 2.44 16.41
N ARG A 164 14.47 2.92 16.62
CA ARG A 164 14.16 4.00 17.57
C ARG A 164 14.46 3.65 19.04
N ARG A 165 14.50 2.37 19.37
CA ARG A 165 14.70 1.85 20.74
C ARG A 165 15.98 1.02 20.82
N ASP A 166 16.29 0.56 22.00
CA ASP A 166 17.38 -0.38 22.29
C ASP A 166 17.00 -1.85 22.05
N ALA A 167 15.79 -2.11 21.54
CA ALA A 167 15.29 -3.46 21.28
C ALA A 167 14.39 -3.50 20.02
N LEU A 168 14.44 -4.63 19.33
CA LEU A 168 13.55 -4.96 18.22
C LEU A 168 12.20 -5.47 18.75
N ARG A 169 11.12 -5.18 18.01
CA ARG A 169 9.78 -5.72 18.28
C ARG A 169 9.45 -6.95 17.42
N ALA A 170 10.31 -7.25 16.47
CA ALA A 170 10.16 -8.39 15.57
C ALA A 170 10.17 -9.71 16.33
N SER A 171 9.68 -10.77 15.71
CA SER A 171 9.77 -12.13 16.21
C SER A 171 11.23 -12.55 16.41
N LYS A 172 11.48 -13.43 17.40
CA LYS A 172 12.85 -13.86 17.74
C LYS A 172 13.61 -14.44 16.55
N ILE A 173 12.92 -15.22 15.71
CA ILE A 173 13.53 -15.82 14.52
C ILE A 173 14.01 -14.75 13.52
N MET A 174 13.24 -13.66 13.34
CA MET A 174 13.63 -12.56 12.47
C MET A 174 14.79 -11.76 13.05
N GLN A 175 14.78 -11.54 14.36
CA GLN A 175 15.90 -10.91 15.06
C GLN A 175 17.20 -11.69 14.85
N ASP A 176 17.19 -13.00 15.10
CA ASP A 176 18.37 -13.86 14.98
C ASP A 176 18.91 -13.86 13.53
N ARG A 177 18.03 -13.87 12.54
CA ARG A 177 18.43 -13.76 11.12
C ARG A 177 19.08 -12.41 10.80
N ALA A 178 18.51 -11.32 11.28
CA ALA A 178 19.05 -9.98 11.02
C ALA A 178 20.40 -9.78 11.71
N LEU A 179 20.54 -10.23 12.95
CA LEU A 179 21.79 -10.16 13.73
C LEU A 179 22.91 -11.04 13.16
N ALA A 180 22.55 -12.16 12.52
CA ALA A 180 23.52 -13.06 11.88
C ALA A 180 23.95 -12.58 10.47
N ASN A 181 23.30 -11.58 9.90
CA ASN A 181 23.59 -11.11 8.55
C ASN A 181 24.67 -10.02 8.58
N GLU A 182 25.87 -10.33 8.07
CA GLU A 182 27.04 -9.42 8.08
C GLU A 182 26.80 -8.12 7.29
N LYS A 183 25.83 -8.09 6.38
CA LYS A 183 25.46 -6.88 5.62
C LYS A 183 24.51 -5.97 6.40
N ILE A 184 23.90 -6.43 7.49
CA ILE A 184 22.98 -5.61 8.29
C ILE A 184 23.74 -5.02 9.49
N SER A 185 23.73 -3.68 9.58
CA SER A 185 24.27 -2.95 10.72
C SER A 185 23.13 -2.24 11.44
N ILE A 186 22.87 -2.59 12.69
CA ILE A 186 21.77 -1.98 13.46
C ILE A 186 22.28 -0.72 14.16
N ILE A 187 21.56 0.36 13.97
CA ILE A 187 21.77 1.64 14.67
C ILE A 187 20.62 1.82 15.65
N TRP A 188 20.92 1.59 16.93
CA TRP A 188 19.96 1.65 18.02
C TRP A 188 19.67 3.07 18.49
N ASN A 189 18.55 3.25 19.20
CA ASN A 189 18.16 4.49 19.83
C ASN A 189 18.23 5.69 18.89
N SER A 190 17.87 5.49 17.61
CA SER A 190 18.03 6.50 16.58
C SER A 190 16.77 6.68 15.77
N THR A 191 16.48 7.93 15.44
CA THR A 191 15.43 8.33 14.50
C THR A 191 16.03 9.16 13.39
N VAL A 192 15.45 9.08 12.19
CA VAL A 192 15.82 9.98 11.09
C VAL A 192 15.17 11.33 11.36
N SER A 193 15.95 12.38 11.43
CA SER A 193 15.51 13.78 11.66
C SER A 193 15.52 14.60 10.38
N LYS A 194 16.29 14.18 9.37
CA LYS A 194 16.35 14.86 8.08
C LYS A 194 16.84 13.92 6.99
N ILE A 195 16.37 14.15 5.75
CA ILE A 195 16.86 13.44 4.57
C ILE A 195 17.58 14.44 3.68
N HIS A 196 18.85 14.17 3.37
CA HIS A 196 19.67 15.03 2.51
C HIS A 196 19.53 14.64 1.05
N GLY A 197 19.65 15.65 0.19
CA GLY A 197 19.60 15.54 -1.26
C GLY A 197 18.52 16.41 -1.88
N ASP A 198 18.76 16.90 -3.08
CA ASP A 198 17.82 17.74 -3.81
C ASP A 198 16.94 16.91 -4.76
N ASP A 199 17.56 16.24 -5.74
CA ASP A 199 16.85 15.42 -6.73
C ASP A 199 16.75 13.94 -6.30
N LYS A 200 17.64 13.50 -5.41
CA LYS A 200 17.68 12.12 -4.89
C LYS A 200 18.34 12.09 -3.52
N VAL A 201 18.08 11.02 -2.78
CA VAL A 201 18.69 10.79 -1.47
C VAL A 201 20.21 10.74 -1.60
N ALA A 202 20.90 11.56 -0.76
CA ALA A 202 22.36 11.64 -0.67
C ALA A 202 22.90 11.35 0.75
N GLY A 203 22.02 11.18 1.73
CA GLY A 203 22.34 10.89 3.12
C GLY A 203 21.15 11.17 4.03
N ILE A 204 21.34 10.87 5.32
CA ILE A 204 20.34 11.15 6.36
C ILE A 204 21.02 11.69 7.61
N GLU A 205 20.32 12.56 8.32
CA GLU A 205 20.66 12.94 9.69
C GLU A 205 19.90 12.03 10.67
N LEU A 206 20.61 11.50 11.63
CA LEU A 206 20.08 10.70 12.72
C LEU A 206 20.10 11.51 14.03
N THR A 207 19.05 11.38 14.81
CA THR A 207 19.00 11.89 16.18
C THR A 207 18.95 10.74 17.17
N ASP A 208 19.89 10.70 18.09
CA ASP A 208 19.87 9.75 19.20
C ASP A 208 18.72 10.08 20.15
N THR A 209 17.85 9.09 20.41
CA THR A 209 16.61 9.27 21.19
C THR A 209 16.84 9.40 22.70
N GLN A 210 18.05 9.07 23.19
CA GLN A 210 18.40 9.16 24.60
C GLN A 210 19.12 10.46 24.92
N THR A 211 20.04 10.87 24.04
CA THR A 211 20.93 12.02 24.29
C THR A 211 20.52 13.27 23.52
N GLY A 212 19.74 13.12 22.44
CA GLY A 212 19.41 14.19 21.51
C GLY A 212 20.55 14.57 20.57
N ALA A 213 21.69 13.87 20.63
CA ALA A 213 22.83 14.15 19.75
C ALA A 213 22.49 13.76 18.30
N THR A 214 22.97 14.57 17.35
CA THR A 214 22.80 14.30 15.93
C THR A 214 24.06 13.75 15.30
N SER A 215 23.89 12.92 14.26
CA SER A 215 24.97 12.37 13.46
C SER A 215 24.54 12.18 12.02
N GLU A 216 25.51 12.22 11.10
CA GLU A 216 25.28 12.03 9.67
C GLU A 216 25.54 10.58 9.26
N LEU A 217 24.71 10.05 8.36
CA LEU A 217 24.90 8.76 7.74
C LEU A 217 24.78 8.88 6.21
N GLY A 218 25.90 8.57 5.53
CA GLY A 218 25.95 8.58 4.07
C GLY A 218 25.26 7.32 3.50
N VAL A 219 24.10 7.51 2.88
CA VAL A 219 23.35 6.45 2.18
C VAL A 219 22.74 7.03 0.93
N THR A 220 22.53 6.18 -0.07
CA THR A 220 21.91 6.57 -1.36
C THR A 220 20.44 6.19 -1.46
N GLY A 221 19.95 5.47 -0.46
CA GLY A 221 18.55 5.07 -0.36
C GLY A 221 18.08 4.92 1.06
N ILE A 222 16.81 5.19 1.29
CA ILE A 222 16.13 5.00 2.57
C ILE A 222 14.80 4.29 2.34
N PHE A 223 14.58 3.19 3.08
CA PHE A 223 13.36 2.41 3.07
C PHE A 223 12.60 2.63 4.38
N ILE A 224 11.39 3.17 4.30
CA ILE A 224 10.55 3.41 5.47
C ILE A 224 9.67 2.19 5.69
N ALA A 225 10.02 1.37 6.69
CA ALA A 225 9.39 0.11 7.04
C ALA A 225 8.76 0.16 8.45
N ILE A 226 8.04 1.24 8.77
CA ILE A 226 7.42 1.45 10.09
C ILE A 226 5.97 0.98 10.15
N GLY A 227 5.45 0.41 9.06
CA GLY A 227 4.13 -0.17 8.95
C GLY A 227 3.26 0.47 7.88
N HIS A 228 2.05 -0.08 7.76
CA HIS A 228 1.00 0.39 6.84
C HIS A 228 -0.29 0.61 7.62
N ARG A 229 -1.15 1.47 7.09
CA ARG A 229 -2.49 1.72 7.61
C ARG A 229 -3.50 1.51 6.47
N PRO A 230 -4.42 0.54 6.60
CA PRO A 230 -5.49 0.36 5.63
C PRO A 230 -6.47 1.53 5.66
N ASN A 231 -7.04 1.87 4.51
CA ASN A 231 -8.01 2.96 4.37
C ASN A 231 -9.43 2.44 4.73
N THR A 232 -9.63 2.14 6.00
CA THR A 232 -10.83 1.48 6.54
C THR A 232 -11.63 2.30 7.52
N ASP A 233 -11.23 3.55 7.79
CA ASP A 233 -11.91 4.40 8.79
C ASP A 233 -13.42 4.55 8.51
N LEU A 234 -13.81 4.59 7.24
CA LEU A 234 -15.18 4.68 6.77
C LEU A 234 -16.05 3.47 7.15
N PHE A 235 -15.42 2.31 7.36
CA PHE A 235 -16.10 1.03 7.58
C PHE A 235 -16.06 0.57 9.04
N LYS A 236 -15.52 1.38 9.96
CA LYS A 236 -15.47 1.08 11.39
C LYS A 236 -16.87 0.86 11.96
N GLY A 237 -17.07 -0.26 12.65
CA GLY A 237 -18.36 -0.64 13.20
C GLY A 237 -19.38 -1.16 12.16
N VAL A 238 -19.00 -1.22 10.87
CA VAL A 238 -19.83 -1.74 9.76
C VAL A 238 -19.28 -3.06 9.25
N LEU A 239 -17.99 -3.09 8.90
CA LEU A 239 -17.31 -4.29 8.44
C LEU A 239 -16.37 -4.83 9.51
N ASN A 240 -16.21 -6.15 9.56
CA ASN A 240 -15.27 -6.80 10.46
C ASN A 240 -13.82 -6.49 10.05
N MET A 241 -12.99 -6.18 11.05
CA MET A 241 -11.60 -5.80 10.88
C MET A 241 -10.71 -6.60 11.82
N GLU A 242 -9.47 -6.81 11.39
CA GLU A 242 -8.38 -7.25 12.26
C GLU A 242 -7.99 -6.13 13.25
N ASP A 243 -7.24 -6.47 14.28
CA ASP A 243 -6.68 -5.48 15.23
C ASP A 243 -5.80 -4.42 14.53
N SER A 244 -5.18 -4.80 13.41
CA SER A 244 -4.39 -3.93 12.55
C SER A 244 -5.23 -3.01 11.65
N GLY A 245 -6.55 -3.19 11.64
CA GLY A 245 -7.52 -2.39 10.88
C GLY A 245 -7.83 -2.90 9.47
N TYR A 246 -7.19 -3.97 8.98
CA TYR A 246 -7.51 -4.55 7.67
C TYR A 246 -8.89 -5.22 7.69
N LEU A 247 -9.60 -5.15 6.56
CA LEU A 247 -10.90 -5.82 6.42
C LEU A 247 -10.72 -7.34 6.39
N ILE A 248 -11.57 -8.03 7.13
CA ILE A 248 -11.59 -9.50 7.16
C ILE A 248 -12.49 -10.01 6.03
N THR A 249 -11.94 -10.88 5.19
CA THR A 249 -12.68 -11.62 4.16
C THR A 249 -12.76 -13.11 4.51
N LYS A 250 -13.75 -13.82 3.97
CA LYS A 250 -13.81 -15.27 4.10
C LYS A 250 -12.60 -15.90 3.41
N PRO A 251 -11.93 -16.90 4.02
CA PRO A 251 -10.76 -17.54 3.41
C PRO A 251 -11.02 -18.02 1.98
N GLY A 252 -10.11 -17.66 1.05
CA GLY A 252 -10.19 -18.03 -0.36
C GLY A 252 -11.24 -17.28 -1.18
N SER A 253 -11.85 -16.24 -0.64
CA SER A 253 -12.83 -15.39 -1.32
C SER A 253 -12.70 -13.93 -0.93
N THR A 254 -13.57 -13.08 -1.49
CA THR A 254 -13.62 -11.65 -1.20
C THR A 254 -14.84 -11.22 -0.38
N TYR A 255 -15.66 -12.18 0.07
CA TYR A 255 -16.83 -11.94 0.89
C TYR A 255 -16.46 -11.37 2.26
N THR A 256 -17.11 -10.28 2.65
CA THR A 256 -17.03 -9.71 4.00
C THR A 256 -18.07 -10.37 4.93
N ASN A 257 -18.26 -9.76 6.12
CA ASN A 257 -19.34 -10.15 7.04
C ASN A 257 -20.75 -9.73 6.56
N ILE A 258 -20.84 -8.86 5.55
CA ILE A 258 -22.12 -8.41 4.97
C ILE A 258 -22.24 -9.01 3.57
N GLU A 259 -23.29 -9.82 3.34
CA GLU A 259 -23.56 -10.41 2.03
C GLU A 259 -23.86 -9.33 0.99
N GLY A 260 -23.16 -9.41 -0.17
CA GLY A 260 -23.20 -8.41 -1.23
C GLY A 260 -22.20 -7.28 -1.07
N VAL A 261 -21.40 -7.30 0.02
CA VAL A 261 -20.25 -6.43 0.21
C VAL A 261 -18.96 -7.24 0.17
N PHE A 262 -18.07 -6.88 -0.75
CA PHE A 262 -16.81 -7.57 -1.03
C PHE A 262 -15.64 -6.65 -0.74
N ALA A 263 -14.46 -7.22 -0.44
CA ALA A 263 -13.24 -6.45 -0.24
C ALA A 263 -12.06 -7.06 -1.00
N CYS A 264 -11.23 -6.22 -1.64
CA CYS A 264 -10.08 -6.65 -2.42
C CYS A 264 -8.93 -5.63 -2.41
N GLY A 265 -7.74 -6.07 -2.78
CA GLY A 265 -6.53 -5.27 -2.75
C GLY A 265 -6.01 -5.05 -1.33
N ASP A 266 -5.17 -4.04 -1.17
CA ASP A 266 -4.42 -3.81 0.07
C ASP A 266 -5.31 -3.46 1.28
N VAL A 267 -6.58 -3.14 1.10
CA VAL A 267 -7.52 -2.90 2.21
C VAL A 267 -7.77 -4.17 3.04
N GLN A 268 -7.56 -5.35 2.47
CA GLN A 268 -7.70 -6.67 3.11
C GLN A 268 -6.40 -7.50 3.08
N ASP A 269 -5.42 -7.15 2.23
CA ASP A 269 -4.15 -7.86 2.12
C ASP A 269 -3.07 -7.18 2.97
N HIS A 270 -2.93 -7.64 4.21
CA HIS A 270 -1.86 -7.19 5.10
C HIS A 270 -0.51 -7.87 4.81
N THR A 271 -0.48 -8.89 3.93
CA THR A 271 0.68 -9.76 3.72
C THR A 271 1.51 -9.35 2.51
N TYR A 272 0.90 -9.28 1.32
CA TYR A 272 1.65 -9.12 0.06
C TYR A 272 1.75 -7.67 -0.38
N ARG A 273 0.63 -6.94 -0.41
CA ARG A 273 0.56 -5.52 -0.83
C ARG A 273 1.30 -5.26 -2.13
N GLN A 274 0.98 -6.07 -3.15
CA GLN A 274 1.55 -5.95 -4.49
C GLN A 274 0.48 -5.58 -5.52
N ALA A 275 0.86 -4.82 -6.55
CA ALA A 275 -0.05 -4.45 -7.63
C ALA A 275 -0.73 -5.66 -8.27
N ILE A 276 0.02 -6.75 -8.47
CA ILE A 276 -0.51 -7.97 -9.09
C ILE A 276 -1.47 -8.73 -8.17
N THR A 277 -1.23 -8.79 -6.85
CA THR A 277 -2.16 -9.43 -5.89
C THR A 277 -3.42 -8.60 -5.73
N ALA A 278 -3.31 -7.27 -5.73
CA ALA A 278 -4.45 -6.36 -5.75
C ALA A 278 -5.27 -6.53 -7.04
N ALA A 279 -4.62 -6.65 -8.20
CA ALA A 279 -5.30 -6.94 -9.46
C ALA A 279 -6.01 -8.29 -9.43
N GLY A 280 -5.35 -9.35 -8.90
CA GLY A 280 -5.92 -10.69 -8.77
C GLY A 280 -7.13 -10.74 -7.85
N SER A 281 -7.03 -10.16 -6.64
CA SER A 281 -8.18 -10.09 -5.72
C SER A 281 -9.30 -9.18 -6.24
N GLY A 282 -8.98 -8.15 -7.01
CA GLY A 282 -9.97 -7.33 -7.73
C GLY A 282 -10.78 -8.14 -8.77
N CYS A 283 -10.11 -9.05 -9.49
CA CYS A 283 -10.78 -10.01 -10.36
C CYS A 283 -11.71 -10.96 -9.55
N MET A 284 -11.22 -11.49 -8.44
CA MET A 284 -12.02 -12.37 -7.55
C MET A 284 -13.27 -11.64 -7.05
N ALA A 285 -13.14 -10.40 -6.55
CA ALA A 285 -14.26 -9.62 -6.04
C ALA A 285 -15.33 -9.35 -7.09
N ALA A 286 -14.94 -9.11 -8.33
CA ALA A 286 -15.87 -8.92 -9.44
C ALA A 286 -16.66 -10.20 -9.73
N ILE A 287 -15.98 -11.35 -9.78
CA ILE A 287 -16.62 -12.66 -10.01
C ILE A 287 -17.54 -13.04 -8.84
N ASP A 288 -17.08 -12.82 -7.60
CA ASP A 288 -17.90 -13.09 -6.42
C ASP A 288 -19.16 -12.20 -6.41
N SER A 289 -19.03 -10.91 -6.77
CA SER A 289 -20.15 -9.98 -6.89
C SER A 289 -21.14 -10.38 -7.99
N GLU A 290 -20.67 -10.74 -9.18
CA GLU A 290 -21.48 -11.20 -10.30
C GLU A 290 -22.32 -12.43 -9.90
N ARG A 291 -21.68 -13.48 -9.39
CA ARG A 291 -22.33 -14.71 -8.96
C ARG A 291 -23.35 -14.47 -7.86
N TRP A 292 -22.99 -13.61 -6.89
CA TRP A 292 -23.91 -13.28 -5.82
C TRP A 292 -25.17 -12.56 -6.34
N LEU A 293 -25.03 -11.59 -7.26
CA LEU A 293 -26.14 -10.87 -7.89
C LEU A 293 -27.05 -11.82 -8.69
N GLU A 294 -26.48 -12.76 -9.45
CA GLU A 294 -27.25 -13.77 -10.18
C GLU A 294 -28.16 -14.58 -9.25
N HIS A 295 -27.66 -14.95 -8.06
CA HIS A 295 -28.45 -15.71 -7.07
C HIS A 295 -29.53 -14.86 -6.38
N GLN A 296 -29.45 -13.54 -6.40
CA GLN A 296 -30.51 -12.67 -5.84
C GLN A 296 -31.69 -12.50 -6.82
N HIS A 297 -31.48 -12.73 -8.10
CA HIS A 297 -32.50 -12.58 -9.15
C HIS A 297 -33.07 -13.92 -9.64
N SER A 298 -32.61 -15.05 -9.05
CA SER A 298 -33.13 -16.39 -9.27
C SER A 298 -34.17 -16.75 -8.24
#